data_655fc0b9bf4f92af23aeaeee8c510425
#
_entry.id   655fc0b9bf4f92af23aeaeee8c510425
#
_cell.length_a   1.000
_cell.length_b   1.000
_cell.length_c   1.000
_cell.angle_alpha   90.00
_cell.angle_beta   90.00
_cell.angle_gamma   90.00
#
_symmetry.space_group_name_H-M   'P 1'
#
loop_
_entity.id
_entity.type
_entity.pdbx_description
1 polymer ?
#
loop_
_entity_poly.entity_id
_entity_poly.type
_entity_poly.pdbx_seq_one_letter_code
_entity_poly.pdbx_strand_id
1 'polypeptide(L)'
;MTNKDLFEALRTFEKEKGIPMDYMLQNIEKAISVACKNYYGGNENVVFKVDPEKNSFDAKLVKTVVDEVFDPNFEVTVEEAQQINKRKKFIVGDEIEVPIDPKHLGWTSVSSARNVIRQGIRQGEKGQTLIEFQSKLGEIVTATVERIDPKSGVATIKIGKSEATLPKSEQLGHDDLKEGDHIKVYIADVKDNERGPHAIISRTHPGLVKRLFEQEVPEIYDGVVEIKSISREAGSRTKMAVYSSNPDVDAIGSCIGNKGARVNKIVEELGGEKIDIVLYSDDPKKYISAALSPASAVSYTHLT
;
A
#
# COMPACT_ATOMS: atom_id res chain seq x y z
N MET A 1 19.88 -3.34 -26.44
CA MET A 1 19.05 -4.02 -25.44
C MET A 1 18.27 -5.10 -26.16
N THR A 2 18.45 -6.36 -25.82
CA THR A 2 17.70 -7.45 -26.43
C THR A 2 16.35 -7.60 -25.70
N ASN A 3 15.37 -8.26 -26.32
CA ASN A 3 14.09 -8.53 -25.63
C ASN A 3 14.32 -9.30 -24.33
N LYS A 4 15.32 -10.18 -24.28
CA LYS A 4 15.69 -10.94 -23.10
C LYS A 4 16.13 -10.01 -21.95
N ASP A 5 16.98 -9.03 -22.23
CA ASP A 5 17.45 -8.06 -21.22
C ASP A 5 16.28 -7.22 -20.67
N LEU A 6 15.29 -6.89 -21.53
CA LEU A 6 14.07 -6.18 -21.13
C LEU A 6 13.27 -7.02 -20.10
N PHE A 7 12.98 -8.28 -20.42
CA PHE A 7 12.19 -9.14 -19.54
C PHE A 7 12.93 -9.48 -18.23
N GLU A 8 14.25 -9.62 -18.24
CA GLU A 8 15.05 -9.78 -17.03
C GLU A 8 14.98 -8.53 -16.14
N ALA A 9 15.06 -7.35 -16.73
CA ALA A 9 14.91 -6.08 -16.00
C ALA A 9 13.49 -5.95 -15.41
N LEU A 10 12.45 -6.31 -16.17
CA LEU A 10 11.06 -6.28 -15.69
C LEU A 10 10.82 -7.26 -14.52
N ARG A 11 11.38 -8.48 -14.59
CA ARG A 11 11.31 -9.46 -13.49
C ARG A 11 12.05 -8.98 -12.24
N THR A 12 13.20 -8.33 -12.42
CA THR A 12 13.94 -7.74 -11.29
C THR A 12 13.13 -6.63 -10.65
N PHE A 13 12.52 -5.79 -11.47
CA PHE A 13 11.68 -4.68 -11.00
C PHE A 13 10.42 -5.16 -10.26
N GLU A 14 9.79 -6.24 -10.75
CA GLU A 14 8.66 -6.88 -10.08
C GLU A 14 9.05 -7.41 -8.69
N LYS A 15 10.21 -8.07 -8.58
CA LYS A 15 10.72 -8.56 -7.28
C LYS A 15 11.08 -7.44 -6.30
N GLU A 16 11.71 -6.37 -6.78
CA GLU A 16 12.17 -5.26 -5.94
C GLU A 16 11.04 -4.30 -5.53
N LYS A 17 10.15 -4.00 -6.49
CA LYS A 17 9.11 -2.97 -6.33
C LYS A 17 7.70 -3.54 -6.14
N GLY A 18 7.51 -4.83 -6.41
CA GLY A 18 6.21 -5.49 -6.31
C GLY A 18 5.21 -5.10 -7.42
N ILE A 19 5.67 -4.38 -8.46
CA ILE A 19 4.81 -3.96 -9.56
C ILE A 19 4.66 -5.12 -10.55
N PRO A 20 3.44 -5.59 -10.86
CA PRO A 20 3.23 -6.71 -11.77
C PRO A 20 3.83 -6.45 -13.17
N MET A 21 4.46 -7.48 -13.74
CA MET A 21 5.08 -7.38 -15.07
C MET A 21 4.08 -6.96 -16.14
N ASP A 22 2.86 -7.49 -16.11
CA ASP A 22 1.80 -7.14 -17.08
C ASP A 22 1.46 -5.64 -17.06
N TYR A 23 1.41 -5.05 -15.87
CA TYR A 23 1.21 -3.61 -15.73
C TYR A 23 2.34 -2.80 -16.36
N MET A 24 3.58 -3.23 -16.18
CA MET A 24 4.75 -2.58 -16.78
C MET A 24 4.75 -2.72 -18.30
N LEU A 25 4.39 -3.89 -18.84
CA LEU A 25 4.25 -4.12 -20.28
C LEU A 25 3.18 -3.21 -20.90
N GLN A 26 2.00 -3.09 -20.27
CA GLN A 26 0.96 -2.15 -20.72
C GLN A 26 1.43 -0.70 -20.74
N ASN A 27 2.25 -0.28 -19.76
CA ASN A 27 2.83 1.07 -19.78
C ASN A 27 3.86 1.25 -20.88
N ILE A 28 4.62 0.22 -21.23
CA ILE A 28 5.55 0.24 -22.37
C ILE A 28 4.77 0.34 -23.68
N GLU A 29 3.68 -0.42 -23.86
CA GLU A 29 2.79 -0.34 -25.01
C GLU A 29 2.21 1.07 -25.18
N LYS A 30 1.69 1.66 -24.09
CA LYS A 30 1.21 3.05 -24.08
C LYS A 30 2.31 4.04 -24.47
N ALA A 31 3.51 3.85 -23.94
CA ALA A 31 4.63 4.73 -24.23
C ALA A 31 5.02 4.70 -25.72
N ILE A 32 5.06 3.51 -26.32
CA ILE A 32 5.37 3.34 -27.74
C ILE A 32 4.22 3.90 -28.59
N SER A 33 2.97 3.67 -28.21
CA SER A 33 1.80 4.25 -28.89
C SER A 33 1.88 5.79 -28.91
N VAL A 34 2.23 6.42 -27.78
CA VAL A 34 2.41 7.87 -27.69
C VAL A 34 3.58 8.34 -28.58
N ALA A 35 4.68 7.59 -28.60
CA ALA A 35 5.82 7.91 -29.46
C ALA A 35 5.44 7.84 -30.95
N CYS A 36 4.72 6.80 -31.36
CA CYS A 36 4.24 6.60 -32.71
C CYS A 36 3.25 7.71 -33.10
N LYS A 37 2.31 8.05 -32.22
CA LYS A 37 1.37 9.14 -32.45
C LYS A 37 2.09 10.47 -32.72
N ASN A 38 3.11 10.78 -31.94
CA ASN A 38 3.87 12.02 -32.10
C ASN A 38 4.75 12.04 -33.38
N TYR A 39 5.15 10.87 -33.87
CA TYR A 39 6.01 10.76 -35.05
C TYR A 39 5.22 10.59 -36.35
N TYR A 40 4.23 9.71 -36.35
CA TYR A 40 3.43 9.37 -37.54
C TYR A 40 2.12 10.16 -37.64
N GLY A 41 1.75 10.96 -36.63
CA GLY A 41 0.48 11.68 -36.60
C GLY A 41 -0.74 10.83 -36.19
N GLY A 42 -0.54 9.53 -35.93
CA GLY A 42 -1.56 8.58 -35.45
C GLY A 42 -0.93 7.36 -34.80
N ASN A 43 -1.72 6.57 -34.10
CA ASN A 43 -1.30 5.32 -33.48
C ASN A 43 -2.31 4.17 -33.69
N GLU A 44 -3.31 4.40 -34.52
CA GLU A 44 -4.41 3.46 -34.74
C GLU A 44 -3.96 2.17 -35.43
N ASN A 45 -2.83 2.25 -36.14
CA ASN A 45 -2.21 1.15 -36.86
C ASN A 45 -1.04 0.47 -36.13
N VAL A 46 -0.83 0.76 -34.84
CA VAL A 46 0.23 0.12 -34.04
C VAL A 46 -0.32 -1.12 -33.36
N VAL A 47 0.28 -2.26 -33.62
CA VAL A 47 -0.07 -3.55 -33.01
C VAL A 47 1.10 -4.07 -32.18
N PHE A 48 0.80 -4.53 -30.99
CA PHE A 48 1.77 -5.14 -30.08
C PHE A 48 1.56 -6.64 -30.00
N LYS A 49 2.65 -7.39 -30.07
CA LYS A 49 2.67 -8.84 -29.81
C LYS A 49 3.63 -9.09 -28.66
N VAL A 50 3.07 -9.43 -27.49
CA VAL A 50 3.82 -9.67 -26.28
C VAL A 50 3.66 -11.13 -25.87
N ASP A 51 4.76 -11.82 -25.67
CA ASP A 51 4.81 -13.18 -25.13
C ASP A 51 5.82 -13.24 -23.98
N PRO A 52 5.35 -13.11 -22.73
CA PRO A 52 6.22 -13.11 -21.55
C PRO A 52 6.97 -14.42 -21.35
N GLU A 53 6.38 -15.56 -21.79
CA GLU A 53 7.01 -16.88 -21.65
C GLU A 53 8.20 -17.02 -22.58
N LYS A 54 8.09 -16.49 -23.80
CA LYS A 54 9.17 -16.49 -24.81
C LYS A 54 10.10 -15.28 -24.71
N ASN A 55 9.85 -14.36 -23.76
CA ASN A 55 10.54 -13.08 -23.63
C ASN A 55 10.51 -12.30 -24.97
N SER A 56 9.36 -12.26 -25.64
CA SER A 56 9.18 -11.56 -26.88
C SER A 56 8.27 -10.35 -26.71
N PHE A 57 8.73 -9.22 -27.20
CA PHE A 57 8.00 -7.97 -27.27
C PHE A 57 8.24 -7.36 -28.66
N ASP A 58 7.21 -7.38 -29.49
CA ASP A 58 7.25 -6.87 -30.86
C ASP A 58 6.21 -5.77 -31.03
N ALA A 59 6.64 -4.62 -31.53
CA ALA A 59 5.77 -3.52 -31.91
C ALA A 59 5.83 -3.35 -33.44
N LYS A 60 4.69 -3.31 -34.09
CA LYS A 60 4.57 -3.26 -35.55
C LYS A 60 3.54 -2.24 -35.97
N LEU A 61 3.78 -1.62 -37.12
CA LEU A 61 2.78 -0.83 -37.86
C LEU A 61 2.04 -1.73 -38.83
N VAL A 62 0.73 -1.69 -38.82
CA VAL A 62 -0.10 -2.30 -39.84
C VAL A 62 -0.32 -1.27 -40.93
N LYS A 63 0.09 -1.57 -42.16
CA LYS A 63 -0.10 -0.72 -43.34
C LYS A 63 -0.95 -1.44 -44.36
N THR A 64 -1.76 -0.68 -45.07
CA THR A 64 -2.58 -1.19 -46.18
C THR A 64 -1.77 -1.14 -47.46
N VAL A 65 -1.83 -2.21 -48.25
CA VAL A 65 -1.19 -2.29 -49.57
C VAL A 65 -2.05 -1.59 -50.58
N VAL A 66 -1.49 -0.61 -51.30
CA VAL A 66 -2.16 0.25 -52.27
C VAL A 66 -1.37 0.32 -53.59
N ASP A 67 -2.01 0.76 -54.68
CA ASP A 67 -1.31 1.02 -55.93
C ASP A 67 -0.48 2.30 -55.88
N GLU A 68 -1.07 3.38 -55.31
CA GLU A 68 -0.40 4.67 -55.12
C GLU A 68 -0.50 5.05 -53.63
N VAL A 69 0.64 5.41 -53.01
CA VAL A 69 0.73 5.80 -51.61
C VAL A 69 0.36 7.26 -51.43
N PHE A 70 -0.71 7.56 -50.73
CA PHE A 70 -1.10 8.91 -50.34
C PHE A 70 -0.55 9.28 -48.95
N ASP A 71 -0.60 8.34 -47.98
CA ASP A 71 -0.04 8.50 -46.66
C ASP A 71 1.00 7.39 -46.36
N PRO A 72 2.29 7.70 -46.42
CA PRO A 72 3.36 6.71 -46.17
C PRO A 72 3.32 6.11 -44.76
N ASN A 73 2.57 6.70 -43.83
CA ASN A 73 2.45 6.17 -42.46
C ASN A 73 1.44 5.01 -42.39
N PHE A 74 0.43 5.01 -43.24
CA PHE A 74 -0.65 4.01 -43.24
C PHE A 74 -0.65 3.09 -44.47
N GLU A 75 0.05 3.48 -45.51
CA GLU A 75 0.01 2.82 -46.83
C GLU A 75 1.39 2.37 -47.28
N VAL A 76 1.43 1.39 -48.14
CA VAL A 76 2.65 0.83 -48.75
C VAL A 76 2.33 0.27 -50.13
N THR A 77 3.27 0.41 -51.08
CA THR A 77 3.07 -0.19 -52.43
C THR A 77 3.19 -1.71 -52.40
N VAL A 78 2.62 -2.37 -53.40
CA VAL A 78 2.74 -3.83 -53.58
C VAL A 78 4.22 -4.26 -53.66
N GLU A 79 5.07 -3.44 -54.32
CA GLU A 79 6.48 -3.72 -54.51
C GLU A 79 7.24 -3.65 -53.18
N GLU A 80 6.98 -2.63 -52.38
CA GLU A 80 7.58 -2.46 -51.04
C GLU A 80 7.10 -3.54 -50.07
N ALA A 81 5.79 -3.87 -50.09
CA ALA A 81 5.23 -4.96 -49.29
C ALA A 81 5.90 -6.31 -49.61
N GLN A 82 6.17 -6.56 -50.91
CA GLN A 82 6.86 -7.77 -51.33
C GLN A 82 8.33 -7.81 -50.94
N GLN A 83 9.00 -6.65 -50.82
CA GLN A 83 10.37 -6.55 -50.28
C GLN A 83 10.43 -6.83 -48.79
N ILE A 84 9.46 -6.34 -48.02
CA ILE A 84 9.36 -6.53 -46.58
C ILE A 84 9.09 -8.00 -46.26
N ASN A 85 8.15 -8.64 -46.97
CA ASN A 85 7.85 -10.04 -46.74
C ASN A 85 7.83 -10.84 -48.05
N LYS A 86 8.96 -11.46 -48.38
CA LYS A 86 9.17 -12.25 -49.61
C LYS A 86 8.40 -13.57 -49.67
N ARG A 87 7.78 -13.99 -48.54
CA ARG A 87 7.11 -15.30 -48.44
C ARG A 87 5.61 -15.23 -48.83
N LYS A 88 4.99 -14.04 -48.76
CA LYS A 88 3.58 -13.82 -49.04
C LYS A 88 3.47 -12.97 -50.30
N LYS A 89 2.57 -13.34 -51.24
CA LYS A 89 2.18 -12.46 -52.34
C LYS A 89 1.12 -11.51 -51.85
N PHE A 90 1.33 -10.22 -52.06
CA PHE A 90 0.42 -9.17 -51.67
C PHE A 90 -0.38 -8.66 -52.87
N ILE A 91 -1.65 -8.33 -52.62
CA ILE A 91 -2.54 -7.65 -53.55
C ILE A 91 -3.03 -6.36 -52.90
N VAL A 92 -3.51 -5.44 -53.72
CA VAL A 92 -4.11 -4.17 -53.24
C VAL A 92 -5.27 -4.47 -52.28
N GLY A 93 -5.26 -3.82 -51.11
CA GLY A 93 -6.20 -4.05 -50.01
C GLY A 93 -5.71 -5.02 -48.93
N ASP A 94 -4.59 -5.71 -49.15
CA ASP A 94 -3.98 -6.54 -48.10
C ASP A 94 -3.38 -5.67 -47.00
N GLU A 95 -3.29 -6.24 -45.80
CA GLU A 95 -2.56 -5.64 -44.69
C GLU A 95 -1.19 -6.30 -44.49
N ILE A 96 -0.19 -5.47 -44.17
CA ILE A 96 1.17 -5.91 -43.87
C ILE A 96 1.65 -5.33 -42.52
N GLU A 97 2.24 -6.19 -41.70
CA GLU A 97 2.90 -5.80 -40.45
C GLU A 97 4.35 -5.39 -40.72
N VAL A 98 4.66 -4.12 -40.49
CA VAL A 98 6.02 -3.54 -40.65
C VAL A 98 6.64 -3.31 -39.27
N PRO A 99 7.81 -3.85 -38.96
CA PRO A 99 8.44 -3.62 -37.67
C PRO A 99 8.77 -2.14 -37.49
N ILE A 100 8.51 -1.61 -36.29
CA ILE A 100 8.86 -0.26 -35.90
C ILE A 100 10.35 -0.21 -35.61
N ASP A 101 11.11 0.62 -36.34
CA ASP A 101 12.51 0.88 -36.02
C ASP A 101 12.61 2.07 -35.03
N PRO A 102 13.04 1.84 -33.78
CA PRO A 102 13.16 2.88 -32.78
C PRO A 102 14.13 4.01 -33.16
N LYS A 103 15.04 3.76 -34.11
CA LYS A 103 16.02 4.76 -34.57
C LYS A 103 15.37 5.88 -35.37
N HIS A 104 14.24 5.61 -36.00
CA HIS A 104 13.48 6.59 -36.80
C HIS A 104 12.57 7.45 -35.92
N LEU A 105 12.28 7.04 -34.68
CA LEU A 105 11.49 7.85 -33.75
C LEU A 105 12.31 9.07 -33.31
N GLY A 106 11.83 10.27 -33.59
CA GLY A 106 12.49 11.53 -33.24
C GLY A 106 12.69 11.70 -31.73
N TRP A 107 13.64 12.52 -31.32
CA TRP A 107 13.98 12.78 -29.91
C TRP A 107 12.78 13.17 -29.03
N THR A 108 11.87 13.97 -29.55
CA THR A 108 10.64 14.41 -28.85
C THR A 108 9.73 13.23 -28.55
N SER A 109 9.56 12.32 -29.49
CA SER A 109 8.73 11.10 -29.33
C SER A 109 9.32 10.16 -28.29
N VAL A 110 10.64 9.94 -28.33
CA VAL A 110 11.37 9.14 -27.34
C VAL A 110 11.29 9.78 -25.94
N SER A 111 11.37 11.10 -25.85
CA SER A 111 11.24 11.82 -24.58
C SER A 111 9.83 11.69 -24.00
N SER A 112 8.81 11.80 -24.83
CA SER A 112 7.41 11.59 -24.42
C SER A 112 7.18 10.17 -23.91
N ALA A 113 7.65 9.15 -24.63
CA ALA A 113 7.59 7.74 -24.21
C ALA A 113 8.26 7.52 -22.84
N ARG A 114 9.45 8.08 -22.63
CA ARG A 114 10.16 8.02 -21.34
C ARG A 114 9.34 8.60 -20.21
N ASN A 115 8.65 9.72 -20.43
CA ASN A 115 7.81 10.34 -19.41
C ASN A 115 6.59 9.46 -19.07
N VAL A 116 5.95 8.83 -20.07
CA VAL A 116 4.85 7.89 -19.86
C VAL A 116 5.30 6.70 -19.02
N ILE A 117 6.45 6.09 -19.34
CA ILE A 117 7.00 4.97 -18.55
C ILE A 117 7.28 5.40 -17.11
N ARG A 118 7.94 6.55 -16.90
CA ARG A 118 8.22 7.07 -15.55
C ARG A 118 6.94 7.32 -14.75
N GLN A 119 5.91 7.87 -15.40
CA GLN A 119 4.63 8.10 -14.77
C GLN A 119 3.93 6.78 -14.42
N GLY A 120 3.95 5.80 -15.32
CA GLY A 120 3.41 4.46 -15.09
C GLY A 120 4.09 3.76 -13.91
N ILE A 121 5.43 3.80 -13.84
CA ILE A 121 6.18 3.23 -12.71
C ILE A 121 5.77 3.91 -11.39
N ARG A 122 5.73 5.24 -11.33
CA ARG A 122 5.28 5.98 -10.13
C ARG A 122 3.87 5.60 -9.72
N GLN A 123 2.98 5.41 -10.67
CA GLN A 123 1.60 5.01 -10.39
C GLN A 123 1.52 3.57 -9.88
N GLY A 124 2.33 2.67 -10.42
CA GLY A 124 2.47 1.30 -9.94
C GLY A 124 3.00 1.25 -8.50
N GLU A 125 4.06 2.02 -8.19
CA GLU A 125 4.61 2.14 -6.82
C GLU A 125 3.54 2.66 -5.83
N LYS A 126 2.78 3.70 -6.22
CA LYS A 126 1.67 4.22 -5.41
C LYS A 126 0.59 3.15 -5.17
N GLY A 127 0.20 2.41 -6.21
CA GLY A 127 -0.79 1.33 -6.08
C GLY A 127 -0.34 0.25 -5.11
N GLN A 128 0.92 -0.18 -5.17
CA GLN A 128 1.48 -1.17 -4.26
C GLN A 128 1.53 -0.66 -2.80
N THR A 129 1.95 0.59 -2.61
CA THR A 129 1.95 1.22 -1.28
C THR A 129 0.53 1.30 -0.69
N LEU A 130 -0.47 1.62 -1.52
CA LEU A 130 -1.87 1.64 -1.10
C LEU A 130 -2.35 0.27 -0.63
N ILE A 131 -2.08 -0.78 -1.41
CA ILE A 131 -2.44 -2.16 -1.06
C ILE A 131 -1.74 -2.58 0.24
N GLU A 132 -0.45 -2.27 0.39
CA GLU A 132 0.32 -2.58 1.60
C GLU A 132 -0.29 -1.91 2.83
N PHE A 133 -0.63 -0.62 2.76
CA PHE A 133 -1.25 0.08 3.89
C PHE A 133 -2.67 -0.41 4.17
N GLN A 134 -3.47 -0.68 3.13
CA GLN A 134 -4.83 -1.21 3.29
C GLN A 134 -4.83 -2.60 3.95
N SER A 135 -3.88 -3.46 3.61
CA SER A 135 -3.76 -4.78 4.25
C SER A 135 -3.41 -4.72 5.74
N LYS A 136 -2.87 -3.58 6.19
CA LYS A 136 -2.48 -3.33 7.59
C LYS A 136 -3.42 -2.36 8.30
N LEU A 137 -4.53 -1.99 7.67
CA LEU A 137 -5.52 -1.10 8.27
C LEU A 137 -6.10 -1.73 9.54
N GLY A 138 -6.11 -0.96 10.63
CA GLY A 138 -6.57 -1.46 11.93
C GLY A 138 -5.56 -2.35 12.66
N GLU A 139 -4.33 -2.47 12.16
CA GLU A 139 -3.26 -3.25 12.78
C GLU A 139 -2.18 -2.35 13.38
N ILE A 140 -1.35 -2.94 14.23
CA ILE A 140 -0.13 -2.30 14.71
C ILE A 140 1.06 -2.77 13.88
N VAL A 141 1.92 -1.80 13.57
CA VAL A 141 3.16 -2.04 12.84
C VAL A 141 4.34 -1.46 13.63
N THR A 142 5.48 -2.16 13.56
CA THR A 142 6.73 -1.61 14.05
C THR A 142 7.30 -0.67 12.99
N ALA A 143 7.60 0.54 13.38
CA ALA A 143 8.10 1.59 12.52
C ALA A 143 9.38 2.20 13.10
N THR A 144 10.26 2.70 12.24
CA THR A 144 11.50 3.36 12.65
C THR A 144 11.35 4.87 12.48
N VAL A 145 11.73 5.63 13.49
CA VAL A 145 11.77 7.10 13.42
C VAL A 145 12.96 7.52 12.55
N GLU A 146 12.69 8.11 11.39
CA GLU A 146 13.74 8.57 10.48
C GLU A 146 14.18 10.00 10.78
N ARG A 147 13.22 10.87 11.05
CA ARG A 147 13.49 12.28 11.31
C ARG A 147 12.40 12.90 12.17
N ILE A 148 12.77 13.86 12.99
CA ILE A 148 11.85 14.68 13.77
C ILE A 148 12.07 16.15 13.40
N ASP A 149 11.00 16.84 13.01
CA ASP A 149 11.07 18.28 12.76
C ASP A 149 11.17 19.03 14.12
N PRO A 150 12.28 19.73 14.39
CA PRO A 150 12.49 20.39 15.67
C PRO A 150 11.52 21.54 15.95
N LYS A 151 10.86 22.09 14.91
CA LYS A 151 9.92 23.21 15.06
C LYS A 151 8.50 22.74 15.35
N SER A 152 8.02 21.75 14.60
CA SER A 152 6.65 21.24 14.71
C SER A 152 6.52 20.02 15.63
N GLY A 153 7.64 19.33 15.93
CA GLY A 153 7.64 18.07 16.64
C GLY A 153 7.05 16.89 15.87
N VAL A 154 6.79 17.09 14.57
CA VAL A 154 6.25 16.05 13.70
C VAL A 154 7.36 15.04 13.38
N ALA A 155 7.08 13.76 13.59
CA ALA A 155 8.02 12.69 13.27
C ALA A 155 7.68 12.08 11.89
N THR A 156 8.71 11.91 11.07
CA THR A 156 8.66 11.07 9.87
C THR A 156 9.11 9.69 10.27
N ILE A 157 8.27 8.71 10.04
CA ILE A 157 8.55 7.32 10.40
C ILE A 157 8.49 6.41 9.20
N LYS A 158 9.32 5.39 9.20
CA LYS A 158 9.43 4.38 8.15
C LYS A 158 8.69 3.12 8.53
N ILE A 159 7.76 2.72 7.66
CA ILE A 159 6.98 1.48 7.77
C ILE A 159 7.34 0.60 6.57
N GLY A 160 8.22 -0.38 6.77
CA GLY A 160 8.73 -1.20 5.67
C GLY A 160 9.51 -0.38 4.65
N LYS A 161 8.97 -0.25 3.43
CA LYS A 161 9.57 0.56 2.35
C LYS A 161 8.96 1.97 2.23
N SER A 162 7.89 2.24 2.96
CA SER A 162 7.08 3.46 2.85
C SER A 162 7.29 4.37 4.05
N GLU A 163 7.13 5.68 3.84
CA GLU A 163 7.17 6.69 4.88
C GLU A 163 5.77 7.10 5.30
N ALA A 164 5.61 7.39 6.59
CA ALA A 164 4.38 7.95 7.14
C ALA A 164 4.73 9.10 8.10
N THR A 165 3.76 9.97 8.31
CA THR A 165 3.92 11.13 9.20
C THR A 165 3.15 10.90 10.48
N LEU A 166 3.83 11.07 11.63
CA LEU A 166 3.23 11.02 12.96
C LEU A 166 3.17 12.44 13.55
N PRO A 167 2.01 13.11 13.48
CA PRO A 167 1.84 14.44 14.04
C PRO A 167 2.05 14.44 15.54
N LYS A 168 2.41 15.58 16.12
CA LYS A 168 2.61 15.70 17.57
C LYS A 168 1.36 15.34 18.38
N SER A 169 0.17 15.62 17.86
CA SER A 169 -1.11 15.25 18.48
C SER A 169 -1.36 13.74 18.56
N GLU A 170 -0.69 12.96 17.71
CA GLU A 170 -0.81 11.50 17.65
C GLU A 170 0.37 10.78 18.35
N GLN A 171 1.28 11.53 18.97
CA GLN A 171 2.36 11.03 19.83
C GLN A 171 1.89 11.00 21.28
N LEU A 172 2.46 10.10 22.08
CA LEU A 172 2.20 10.10 23.53
C LEU A 172 2.90 11.30 24.18
N GLY A 173 2.29 11.88 25.20
CA GLY A 173 2.83 13.09 25.86
C GLY A 173 4.23 12.89 26.46
N HIS A 174 4.60 11.65 26.74
CA HIS A 174 5.91 11.25 27.30
C HIS A 174 6.84 10.63 26.25
N ASP A 175 6.43 10.57 24.98
CA ASP A 175 7.29 10.06 23.91
C ASP A 175 8.46 11.05 23.66
N ASP A 176 9.64 10.71 24.19
CA ASP A 176 10.91 11.37 23.84
C ASP A 176 11.52 10.63 22.65
N LEU A 177 10.83 10.74 21.51
CA LEU A 177 11.24 10.05 20.26
C LEU A 177 12.57 10.59 19.78
N LYS A 178 13.44 9.67 19.35
CA LYS A 178 14.75 9.98 18.74
C LYS A 178 14.86 9.31 17.38
N GLU A 179 15.69 9.89 16.53
CA GLU A 179 16.02 9.28 15.26
C GLU A 179 16.66 7.91 15.47
N GLY A 180 16.16 6.90 14.78
CA GLY A 180 16.56 5.51 14.91
C GLY A 180 15.70 4.67 15.88
N ASP A 181 14.81 5.28 16.65
CA ASP A 181 13.94 4.53 17.56
C ASP A 181 12.96 3.63 16.79
N HIS A 182 12.71 2.45 17.36
CA HIS A 182 11.68 1.53 16.88
C HIS A 182 10.45 1.68 17.76
N ILE A 183 9.34 2.09 17.17
CA ILE A 183 8.07 2.32 17.87
C ILE A 183 6.94 1.52 17.24
N LYS A 184 5.97 1.12 18.05
CA LYS A 184 4.73 0.54 17.55
C LYS A 184 3.70 1.65 17.28
N VAL A 185 3.12 1.65 16.11
CA VAL A 185 2.08 2.59 15.70
C VAL A 185 0.86 1.84 15.18
N TYR A 186 -0.32 2.40 15.41
CA TYR A 186 -1.58 1.89 14.89
C TYR A 186 -1.93 2.59 13.57
N ILE A 187 -2.29 1.83 12.55
CA ILE A 187 -2.76 2.38 11.28
C ILE A 187 -4.27 2.62 11.40
N ALA A 188 -4.63 3.89 11.62
CA ALA A 188 -6.01 4.29 11.86
C ALA A 188 -6.82 4.43 10.58
N ASP A 189 -6.20 4.91 9.49
CA ASP A 189 -6.84 5.12 8.20
C ASP A 189 -5.78 5.13 7.08
N VAL A 190 -6.22 4.95 5.84
CA VAL A 190 -5.36 5.04 4.66
C VAL A 190 -6.03 5.95 3.65
N LYS A 191 -5.38 7.05 3.30
CA LYS A 191 -5.88 8.03 2.32
C LYS A 191 -5.02 8.00 1.07
N ASP A 192 -5.69 8.03 -0.08
CA ASP A 192 -5.04 8.23 -1.38
C ASP A 192 -5.29 9.68 -1.83
N ASN A 193 -4.21 10.45 -1.86
CA ASN A 193 -4.23 11.85 -2.29
C ASN A 193 -3.49 11.98 -3.62
N GLU A 194 -3.57 13.15 -4.26
CA GLU A 194 -2.82 13.45 -5.50
C GLU A 194 -1.31 13.19 -5.37
N ARG A 195 -0.76 13.38 -4.17
CA ARG A 195 0.66 13.09 -3.87
C ARG A 195 0.96 11.62 -3.69
N GLY A 196 -0.09 10.78 -3.49
CA GLY A 196 -0.03 9.33 -3.32
C GLY A 196 -0.65 8.86 -2.02
N PRO A 197 -0.73 7.54 -1.82
CA PRO A 197 -1.28 6.92 -0.63
C PRO A 197 -0.40 7.23 0.58
N HIS A 198 -1.04 7.54 1.70
CA HIS A 198 -0.39 7.69 2.98
C HIS A 198 -1.23 7.08 4.09
N ALA A 199 -0.56 6.42 5.03
CA ALA A 199 -1.18 5.90 6.22
C ALA A 199 -1.35 7.02 7.26
N ILE A 200 -2.54 7.12 7.82
CA ILE A 200 -2.78 7.91 9.04
C ILE A 200 -2.48 6.99 10.21
N ILE A 201 -1.44 7.33 10.92
CA ILE A 201 -0.91 6.55 12.01
C ILE A 201 -1.09 7.29 13.33
N SER A 202 -1.28 6.53 14.38
CA SER A 202 -1.55 7.07 15.71
C SER A 202 -0.93 6.20 16.80
N ARG A 203 -0.41 6.85 17.85
CA ARG A 203 -0.08 6.23 19.14
C ARG A 203 -1.11 6.55 20.22
N THR A 204 -2.04 7.47 19.93
CA THR A 204 -3.09 7.89 20.86
C THR A 204 -4.40 7.11 20.67
N HIS A 205 -4.59 6.47 19.52
CA HIS A 205 -5.83 5.74 19.20
C HIS A 205 -6.06 4.54 20.14
N PRO A 206 -7.30 4.31 20.64
CA PRO A 206 -7.60 3.15 21.51
C PRO A 206 -7.30 1.80 20.88
N GLY A 207 -7.38 1.70 19.55
CA GLY A 207 -7.03 0.51 18.78
C GLY A 207 -5.58 0.05 19.00
N LEU A 208 -4.64 0.97 19.32
CA LEU A 208 -3.27 0.59 19.66
C LEU A 208 -3.26 -0.34 20.89
N VAL A 209 -3.95 0.06 21.96
CA VAL A 209 -4.03 -0.74 23.18
C VAL A 209 -4.69 -2.09 22.91
N LYS A 210 -5.81 -2.09 22.16
CA LYS A 210 -6.52 -3.32 21.79
C LYS A 210 -5.60 -4.32 21.11
N ARG A 211 -4.87 -3.88 20.08
CA ARG A 211 -3.96 -4.74 19.33
C ARG A 211 -2.73 -5.18 20.12
N LEU A 212 -2.23 -4.34 21.01
CA LEU A 212 -1.16 -4.73 21.94
C LEU A 212 -1.58 -5.88 22.86
N PHE A 213 -2.82 -5.81 23.40
CA PHE A 213 -3.36 -6.92 24.19
C PHE A 213 -3.59 -8.18 23.36
N GLU A 214 -4.08 -8.07 22.14
CA GLU A 214 -4.23 -9.21 21.22
C GLU A 214 -2.89 -9.90 20.91
N GLN A 215 -1.77 -9.14 20.88
CA GLN A 215 -0.44 -9.72 20.66
C GLN A 215 0.15 -10.39 21.92
N GLU A 216 -0.10 -9.83 23.11
CA GLU A 216 0.52 -10.30 24.36
C GLU A 216 -0.33 -11.34 25.11
N VAL A 217 -1.63 -11.43 24.81
CA VAL A 217 -2.59 -12.28 25.53
C VAL A 217 -3.18 -13.31 24.56
N PRO A 218 -2.70 -14.56 24.58
CA PRO A 218 -3.20 -15.62 23.70
C PRO A 218 -4.70 -15.85 23.82
N GLU A 219 -5.27 -15.74 25.04
CA GLU A 219 -6.68 -15.94 25.30
C GLU A 219 -7.57 -14.88 24.60
N ILE A 220 -7.02 -13.69 24.34
CA ILE A 220 -7.70 -12.66 23.51
C ILE A 220 -7.53 -12.98 22.03
N TYR A 221 -6.34 -13.40 21.62
CA TYR A 221 -6.08 -13.79 20.23
C TYR A 221 -6.98 -14.95 19.78
N ASP A 222 -7.16 -15.94 20.65
CA ASP A 222 -8.01 -17.11 20.42
C ASP A 222 -9.52 -16.82 20.55
N GLY A 223 -9.89 -15.59 20.96
CA GLY A 223 -11.28 -15.18 21.13
C GLY A 223 -11.99 -15.74 22.37
N VAL A 224 -11.27 -16.35 23.30
CA VAL A 224 -11.81 -16.84 24.58
C VAL A 224 -12.10 -15.66 25.51
N VAL A 225 -11.20 -14.68 25.52
CA VAL A 225 -11.39 -13.40 26.21
C VAL A 225 -11.61 -12.31 25.18
N GLU A 226 -12.68 -11.54 25.37
CA GLU A 226 -13.04 -10.44 24.49
C GLU A 226 -12.85 -9.08 25.18
N ILE A 227 -12.29 -8.12 24.45
CA ILE A 227 -12.26 -6.71 24.86
C ILE A 227 -13.57 -6.06 24.41
N LYS A 228 -14.47 -5.77 25.34
CA LYS A 228 -15.78 -5.18 25.06
C LYS A 228 -15.73 -3.67 24.88
N SER A 229 -14.90 -2.97 25.65
CA SER A 229 -14.72 -1.52 25.49
C SER A 229 -13.37 -1.06 26.01
N ILE A 230 -12.90 0.07 25.45
CA ILE A 230 -11.70 0.77 25.88
C ILE A 230 -12.03 2.26 25.97
N SER A 231 -11.73 2.84 27.12
CA SER A 231 -11.73 4.29 27.33
C SER A 231 -10.30 4.72 27.66
N ARG A 232 -9.73 5.60 26.84
CA ARG A 232 -8.30 5.93 26.88
C ARG A 232 -8.05 7.42 26.92
N GLU A 233 -7.22 7.84 27.85
CA GLU A 233 -6.53 9.13 27.87
C GLU A 233 -5.05 8.85 27.62
N ALA A 234 -4.64 9.00 26.34
CA ALA A 234 -3.35 8.56 25.86
C ALA A 234 -2.18 9.19 26.64
N GLY A 235 -1.21 8.37 27.05
CA GLY A 235 -0.08 8.78 27.87
C GLY A 235 -0.40 8.98 29.36
N SER A 236 -1.67 8.85 29.78
CA SER A 236 -2.10 8.99 31.18
C SER A 236 -2.66 7.66 31.70
N ARG A 237 -3.85 7.30 31.25
CA ARG A 237 -4.58 6.13 31.74
C ARG A 237 -5.50 5.54 30.70
N THR A 238 -5.51 4.21 30.64
CA THR A 238 -6.51 3.44 29.89
C THR A 238 -7.34 2.57 30.83
N LYS A 239 -8.64 2.54 30.61
CA LYS A 239 -9.56 1.60 31.27
C LYS A 239 -10.16 0.69 30.23
N MET A 240 -10.01 -0.63 30.41
CA MET A 240 -10.43 -1.66 29.48
C MET A 240 -11.39 -2.64 30.16
N ALA A 241 -12.54 -2.89 29.51
CA ALA A 241 -13.50 -3.89 29.97
C ALA A 241 -13.34 -5.18 29.17
N VAL A 242 -13.17 -6.28 29.87
CA VAL A 242 -12.99 -7.62 29.31
C VAL A 242 -14.08 -8.57 29.75
N TYR A 243 -14.37 -9.54 28.88
CA TYR A 243 -15.34 -10.59 29.10
C TYR A 243 -14.76 -11.93 28.69
N SER A 244 -15.03 -13.00 29.43
CA SER A 244 -14.68 -14.36 29.04
C SER A 244 -15.92 -15.13 28.61
N SER A 245 -15.85 -15.75 27.44
CA SER A 245 -16.89 -16.69 26.96
C SER A 245 -16.83 -18.02 27.68
N ASN A 246 -15.69 -18.36 28.30
CA ASN A 246 -15.49 -19.57 29.07
C ASN A 246 -15.47 -19.24 30.58
N PRO A 247 -16.43 -19.80 31.40
CA PRO A 247 -16.47 -19.54 32.83
C PRO A 247 -15.22 -19.97 33.62
N ASP A 248 -14.44 -20.92 33.07
CA ASP A 248 -13.23 -21.44 33.71
C ASP A 248 -12.00 -20.56 33.47
N VAL A 249 -12.13 -19.54 32.62
CA VAL A 249 -11.05 -18.62 32.27
C VAL A 249 -11.26 -17.26 32.94
N ASP A 250 -10.33 -16.89 33.81
CA ASP A 250 -10.32 -15.57 34.42
C ASP A 250 -9.85 -14.52 33.39
N ALA A 251 -10.81 -13.73 32.89
CA ALA A 251 -10.54 -12.71 31.86
C ALA A 251 -9.55 -11.63 32.32
N ILE A 252 -9.62 -11.21 33.59
CA ILE A 252 -8.71 -10.19 34.15
C ILE A 252 -7.33 -10.80 34.37
N GLY A 253 -7.27 -11.98 34.99
CA GLY A 253 -6.03 -12.68 35.28
C GLY A 253 -5.23 -13.01 34.00
N SER A 254 -5.92 -13.41 32.91
CA SER A 254 -5.32 -13.67 31.61
C SER A 254 -4.64 -12.42 31.02
N CYS A 255 -5.28 -11.26 31.13
CA CYS A 255 -4.73 -9.98 30.65
C CYS A 255 -3.56 -9.48 31.50
N ILE A 256 -3.63 -9.65 32.82
CA ILE A 256 -2.57 -9.22 33.75
C ILE A 256 -1.34 -10.12 33.61
N GLY A 257 -1.54 -11.43 33.51
CA GLY A 257 -0.48 -12.42 33.48
C GLY A 257 0.22 -12.62 34.82
N ASN A 258 1.15 -13.58 34.86
CA ASN A 258 1.88 -13.89 36.11
C ASN A 258 2.65 -12.67 36.62
N LYS A 259 2.33 -12.23 37.84
CA LYS A 259 2.93 -11.04 38.48
C LYS A 259 2.86 -9.76 37.64
N GLY A 260 1.85 -9.65 36.77
CA GLY A 260 1.67 -8.48 35.91
C GLY A 260 2.57 -8.46 34.66
N ALA A 261 3.23 -9.56 34.33
CA ALA A 261 4.22 -9.58 33.25
C ALA A 261 3.67 -9.16 31.89
N ARG A 262 2.42 -9.55 31.55
CA ARG A 262 1.79 -9.19 30.27
C ARG A 262 1.40 -7.71 30.23
N VAL A 263 0.68 -7.24 31.23
CA VAL A 263 0.24 -5.84 31.29
C VAL A 263 1.42 -4.87 31.38
N ASN A 264 2.49 -5.24 32.13
CA ASN A 264 3.66 -4.38 32.28
C ASN A 264 4.42 -4.15 30.96
N LYS A 265 4.52 -5.18 30.10
CA LYS A 265 5.10 -5.00 28.74
C LYS A 265 4.32 -3.97 27.94
N ILE A 266 2.98 -3.99 28.02
CA ILE A 266 2.13 -3.04 27.32
C ILE A 266 2.28 -1.64 27.92
N VAL A 267 2.35 -1.53 29.23
CA VAL A 267 2.60 -0.26 29.95
C VAL A 267 3.95 0.35 29.54
N GLU A 268 5.00 -0.47 29.43
CA GLU A 268 6.33 -0.02 28.96
C GLU A 268 6.27 0.47 27.51
N GLU A 269 5.60 -0.26 26.61
CA GLU A 269 5.43 0.14 25.21
C GLU A 269 4.67 1.47 25.08
N LEU A 270 3.74 1.74 26.00
CA LEU A 270 2.94 2.97 26.06
C LEU A 270 3.58 4.09 26.91
N GLY A 271 4.87 3.99 27.21
CA GLY A 271 5.61 5.02 27.94
C GLY A 271 5.15 5.22 29.39
N GLY A 272 4.64 4.17 30.06
CA GLY A 272 4.20 4.21 31.44
C GLY A 272 2.71 4.55 31.63
N GLU A 273 1.91 4.52 30.57
CA GLU A 273 0.45 4.71 30.62
C GLU A 273 -0.19 3.65 31.54
N LYS A 274 -0.95 4.09 32.54
CA LYS A 274 -1.59 3.18 33.50
C LYS A 274 -2.78 2.45 32.85
N ILE A 275 -2.85 1.13 33.08
CA ILE A 275 -3.91 0.31 32.50
C ILE A 275 -4.73 -0.34 33.62
N ASP A 276 -6.02 0.00 33.67
CA ASP A 276 -7.00 -0.62 34.56
C ASP A 276 -7.87 -1.60 33.77
N ILE A 277 -7.92 -2.85 34.22
CA ILE A 277 -8.72 -3.88 33.56
C ILE A 277 -9.91 -4.18 34.48
N VAL A 278 -11.10 -4.13 33.92
CA VAL A 278 -12.37 -4.38 34.65
C VAL A 278 -13.18 -5.47 33.97
N LEU A 279 -13.98 -6.20 34.73
CA LEU A 279 -14.89 -7.19 34.19
C LEU A 279 -16.11 -6.50 33.55
N TYR A 280 -16.40 -6.87 32.31
CA TYR A 280 -17.64 -6.45 31.65
C TYR A 280 -18.84 -7.21 32.22
N SER A 281 -19.97 -6.52 32.35
CA SER A 281 -21.25 -7.12 32.74
C SER A 281 -22.39 -6.53 31.90
N ASP A 282 -23.32 -7.37 31.48
CA ASP A 282 -24.54 -6.90 30.81
C ASP A 282 -25.49 -6.14 31.76
N ASP A 283 -25.35 -6.33 33.08
CA ASP A 283 -26.02 -5.51 34.09
C ASP A 283 -25.33 -4.15 34.19
N PRO A 284 -25.98 -3.03 33.76
CA PRO A 284 -25.37 -1.72 33.76
C PRO A 284 -24.89 -1.26 35.14
N LYS A 285 -25.59 -1.66 36.20
CA LYS A 285 -25.22 -1.30 37.59
C LYS A 285 -23.90 -1.94 37.99
N LYS A 286 -23.73 -3.22 37.70
CA LYS A 286 -22.51 -3.95 37.97
C LYS A 286 -21.36 -3.43 37.12
N TYR A 287 -21.61 -3.17 35.83
CA TYR A 287 -20.58 -2.67 34.91
C TYR A 287 -20.10 -1.28 35.30
N ILE A 288 -21.01 -0.33 35.61
CA ILE A 288 -20.66 1.02 36.06
C ILE A 288 -19.87 0.96 37.37
N SER A 289 -20.31 0.12 38.34
CA SER A 289 -19.58 -0.07 39.59
C SER A 289 -18.15 -0.57 39.36
N ALA A 290 -17.96 -1.57 38.50
CA ALA A 290 -16.64 -2.07 38.13
C ALA A 290 -15.81 -0.99 37.41
N ALA A 291 -16.41 -0.23 36.49
CA ALA A 291 -15.76 0.81 35.74
C ALA A 291 -15.31 2.00 36.62
N LEU A 292 -15.99 2.29 37.71
CA LEU A 292 -15.61 3.35 38.65
C LEU A 292 -14.49 2.93 39.63
N SER A 293 -14.17 1.63 39.72
CA SER A 293 -13.07 1.17 40.58
C SER A 293 -11.79 1.99 40.33
N PRO A 294 -11.06 2.38 41.42
CA PRO A 294 -11.20 2.02 42.83
C PRO A 294 -12.26 2.83 43.61
N ALA A 295 -12.98 3.76 42.99
CA ALA A 295 -14.05 4.49 43.65
C ALA A 295 -15.25 3.57 43.94
N SER A 296 -15.86 3.72 45.11
CA SER A 296 -17.09 2.95 45.45
C SER A 296 -18.31 3.75 45.09
N ALA A 297 -19.15 3.23 44.19
CA ALA A 297 -20.46 3.81 43.89
C ALA A 297 -21.49 3.29 44.90
N VAL A 298 -22.13 4.21 45.66
CA VAL A 298 -23.10 3.88 46.71
C VAL A 298 -24.53 3.85 46.19
N SER A 299 -24.88 4.63 45.15
CA SER A 299 -26.19 4.63 44.51
C SER A 299 -26.15 5.17 43.10
N TYR A 300 -27.11 4.75 42.23
CA TYR A 300 -27.35 5.29 40.90
C TYR A 300 -28.77 5.84 40.86
N THR A 301 -28.92 7.15 40.58
CA THR A 301 -30.24 7.80 40.61
C THR A 301 -30.92 7.82 39.25
N HIS A 302 -30.19 7.84 38.14
CA HIS A 302 -30.72 7.78 36.78
C HIS A 302 -29.76 7.06 35.84
N LEU A 303 -30.29 6.09 35.07
CA LEU A 303 -29.67 5.52 33.87
C LEU A 303 -30.67 5.74 32.73
N THR A 304 -30.47 6.76 31.94
CA THR A 304 -31.17 6.99 30.65
C THR A 304 -30.23 6.69 29.51
#